data_454aa8b175cbc92adc42ac647abcd8e3
#
_entry.id   454aa8b175cbc92adc42ac647abcd8e3
#
_cell.length_a   1.000
_cell.length_b   1.000
_cell.length_c   1.000
_cell.angle_alpha   90.00
_cell.angle_beta   90.00
_cell.angle_gamma   90.00
#
_symmetry.space_group_name_H-M   'P 1'
#
loop_
_entity.id
_entity.type
_entity.pdbx_description
1 polymer ?
#
loop_
_entity_poly.entity_id
_entity_poly.type
_entity_poly.pdbx_seq_one_letter_code
_entity_poly.pdbx_strand_id
1 'polypeptide(L)'
;MSGVDSNRAEFDLWGFLAPLPVGRIWGVGPRTEERLGALGIETVEQLADRDEGELVRHFGKFGWRLHELARGVDVRPVSSEGLRKSVGNERTFPEDVGELQILSTELLGLSDEVARRLRSHDLQGRVVTLKIRQTDFSTVTRRRTLPDHTDDGGTIYDVANVLMRTEFRPGIGYRLLGVHVSDFAAEDVRQLKMPLFGDDRSNRLNAAVDGLESKFGKGSIRRATLFESVARCASEISTKQDVSWEARG
;
A
#
# COMPACT_ATOMS: atom_id res chain seq x y z
N MET A 1 16.19 -48.88 8.92
CA MET A 1 15.56 -49.14 7.60
C MET A 1 14.09 -48.89 7.77
N SER A 2 13.64 -47.76 7.35
CA SER A 2 12.21 -47.45 7.30
C SER A 2 12.02 -46.54 6.10
N GLY A 3 11.41 -47.09 5.04
CA GLY A 3 11.11 -46.40 3.81
C GLY A 3 10.12 -45.28 4.08
N VAL A 4 10.47 -44.08 3.68
CA VAL A 4 9.54 -42.96 3.55
C VAL A 4 8.80 -43.19 2.24
N ASP A 5 7.55 -43.61 2.34
CA ASP A 5 6.63 -43.73 1.21
C ASP A 5 6.55 -42.40 0.46
N SER A 6 7.18 -42.36 -0.70
CA SER A 6 7.07 -41.28 -1.70
C SER A 6 5.77 -41.44 -2.50
N ASN A 7 4.62 -41.35 -1.84
CA ASN A 7 3.34 -41.27 -2.51
C ASN A 7 2.91 -39.80 -2.63
N ARG A 8 3.75 -38.95 -3.24
CA ARG A 8 3.31 -37.72 -3.86
C ARG A 8 2.73 -38.09 -5.22
N ALA A 9 1.41 -38.11 -5.33
CA ALA A 9 0.76 -38.08 -6.64
C ALA A 9 1.46 -36.96 -7.44
N GLU A 10 2.11 -37.32 -8.56
CA GLU A 10 2.68 -36.31 -9.47
C GLU A 10 1.51 -35.41 -9.90
N PHE A 11 1.55 -34.16 -9.42
CA PHE A 11 0.56 -33.17 -9.78
C PHE A 11 0.75 -32.85 -11.27
N ASP A 12 -0.25 -33.19 -12.08
CA ASP A 12 -0.25 -32.84 -13.51
C ASP A 12 -0.41 -31.32 -13.66
N LEU A 13 0.72 -30.62 -13.59
CA LEU A 13 0.79 -29.18 -13.71
C LEU A 13 0.21 -28.70 -15.05
N TRP A 14 0.50 -29.44 -16.13
CA TRP A 14 0.04 -29.04 -17.46
C TRP A 14 -1.47 -29.23 -17.61
N GLY A 15 -2.01 -30.36 -17.22
CA GLY A 15 -3.47 -30.59 -17.22
C GLY A 15 -4.24 -29.58 -16.39
N PHE A 16 -3.60 -29.03 -15.34
CA PHE A 16 -4.17 -27.96 -14.54
C PHE A 16 -4.09 -26.59 -15.21
N LEU A 17 -2.94 -26.23 -15.80
CA LEU A 17 -2.69 -24.91 -16.35
C LEU A 17 -3.35 -24.70 -17.70
N ALA A 18 -3.28 -25.67 -18.59
CA ALA A 18 -3.67 -25.54 -20.00
C ALA A 18 -5.09 -24.97 -20.21
N PRO A 19 -6.14 -25.45 -19.51
CA PRO A 19 -7.50 -24.96 -19.71
C PRO A 19 -7.79 -23.60 -19.05
N LEU A 20 -6.87 -23.05 -18.25
CA LEU A 20 -7.12 -21.79 -17.54
C LEU A 20 -7.16 -20.60 -18.52
N PRO A 21 -8.05 -19.61 -18.27
CA PRO A 21 -7.99 -18.33 -18.98
C PRO A 21 -6.64 -17.63 -18.76
N VAL A 22 -6.12 -16.95 -19.79
CA VAL A 22 -4.83 -16.22 -19.73
C VAL A 22 -4.78 -15.17 -18.62
N GLY A 23 -5.92 -14.61 -18.23
CA GLY A 23 -6.03 -13.68 -17.10
C GLY A 23 -5.63 -14.27 -15.75
N ARG A 24 -5.47 -15.61 -15.65
CA ARG A 24 -4.95 -16.28 -14.44
C ARG A 24 -3.42 -16.28 -14.34
N ILE A 25 -2.74 -15.96 -15.43
CA ILE A 25 -1.27 -15.84 -15.42
C ILE A 25 -0.88 -14.57 -14.65
N TRP A 26 0.05 -14.72 -13.74
CA TRP A 26 0.56 -13.60 -12.95
C TRP A 26 1.14 -12.49 -13.86
N GLY A 27 0.64 -11.26 -13.68
CA GLY A 27 1.03 -10.11 -14.50
C GLY A 27 0.13 -9.84 -15.70
N VAL A 28 -0.81 -10.74 -16.01
CA VAL A 28 -1.85 -10.49 -17.02
C VAL A 28 -3.01 -9.76 -16.35
N GLY A 29 -3.09 -8.46 -16.59
CA GLY A 29 -4.24 -7.63 -16.20
C GLY A 29 -5.21 -7.44 -17.37
N PRO A 30 -6.38 -6.78 -17.14
CA PRO A 30 -7.44 -6.65 -18.16
C PRO A 30 -6.96 -6.13 -19.52
N ARG A 31 -6.06 -5.15 -19.55
CA ARG A 31 -5.50 -4.62 -20.81
C ARG A 31 -4.62 -5.63 -21.54
N THR A 32 -3.88 -6.46 -20.81
CA THR A 32 -3.04 -7.50 -21.43
C THR A 32 -3.91 -8.64 -21.92
N GLU A 33 -4.94 -9.01 -21.17
CA GLU A 33 -5.92 -10.02 -21.52
C GLU A 33 -6.67 -9.63 -22.80
N GLU A 34 -7.15 -8.39 -22.90
CA GLU A 34 -7.77 -7.84 -24.10
C GLU A 34 -6.84 -7.91 -25.32
N ARG A 35 -5.56 -7.56 -25.17
CA ARG A 35 -4.56 -7.64 -26.25
C ARG A 35 -4.22 -9.07 -26.65
N LEU A 36 -4.22 -10.01 -25.71
CA LEU A 36 -4.06 -11.45 -26.00
C LEU A 36 -5.29 -11.97 -26.75
N GLY A 37 -6.50 -11.60 -26.31
CA GLY A 37 -7.75 -11.94 -26.97
C GLY A 37 -7.82 -11.42 -28.41
N ALA A 38 -7.30 -10.21 -28.68
CA ALA A 38 -7.20 -9.69 -30.04
C ALA A 38 -6.26 -10.50 -30.97
N LEU A 39 -5.35 -11.30 -30.39
CA LEU A 39 -4.48 -12.26 -31.09
C LEU A 39 -5.09 -13.67 -31.12
N GLY A 40 -6.33 -13.87 -30.65
CA GLY A 40 -6.99 -15.16 -30.56
C GLY A 40 -6.43 -16.06 -29.46
N ILE A 41 -5.87 -15.46 -28.39
CA ILE A 41 -5.25 -16.18 -27.27
C ILE A 41 -6.13 -15.94 -26.02
N GLU A 42 -6.93 -16.93 -25.64
CA GLU A 42 -7.85 -16.87 -24.50
C GLU A 42 -7.44 -17.80 -23.35
N THR A 43 -6.73 -18.89 -23.68
CA THR A 43 -6.30 -19.91 -22.71
C THR A 43 -4.78 -19.98 -22.58
N VAL A 44 -4.32 -20.56 -21.46
CA VAL A 44 -2.90 -20.78 -21.21
C VAL A 44 -2.30 -21.73 -22.25
N GLU A 45 -3.04 -22.75 -22.69
CA GLU A 45 -2.62 -23.66 -23.74
C GLU A 45 -2.35 -22.91 -25.05
N GLN A 46 -3.32 -22.09 -25.51
CA GLN A 46 -3.15 -21.27 -26.71
C GLN A 46 -1.96 -20.32 -26.62
N LEU A 47 -1.68 -19.79 -25.43
CA LEU A 47 -0.52 -18.93 -25.20
C LEU A 47 0.79 -19.71 -25.26
N ALA A 48 0.83 -20.92 -24.68
CA ALA A 48 2.00 -21.80 -24.69
C ALA A 48 2.37 -22.29 -26.10
N ASP A 49 1.38 -22.42 -27.00
CA ASP A 49 1.57 -22.85 -28.38
C ASP A 49 2.09 -21.73 -29.29
N ARG A 50 2.09 -20.48 -28.82
CA ARG A 50 2.58 -19.35 -29.62
C ARG A 50 4.10 -19.31 -29.68
N ASP A 51 4.59 -18.82 -30.82
CA ASP A 51 6.02 -18.54 -30.99
C ASP A 51 6.48 -17.44 -30.03
N GLU A 52 7.60 -17.69 -29.33
CA GLU A 52 8.19 -16.73 -28.41
C GLU A 52 8.47 -15.38 -29.06
N GLY A 53 9.04 -15.40 -30.28
CA GLY A 53 9.36 -14.20 -31.04
C GLY A 53 8.11 -13.38 -31.40
N GLU A 54 6.98 -14.04 -31.68
CA GLU A 54 5.69 -13.38 -31.88
C GLU A 54 5.26 -12.65 -30.59
N LEU A 55 5.29 -13.31 -29.45
CA LEU A 55 4.93 -12.73 -28.17
C LEU A 55 5.86 -11.58 -27.78
N VAL A 56 7.16 -11.71 -28.05
CA VAL A 56 8.14 -10.64 -27.79
C VAL A 56 7.87 -9.42 -28.68
N ARG A 57 7.48 -9.60 -29.95
CA ARG A 57 7.11 -8.49 -30.84
C ARG A 57 5.91 -7.70 -30.32
N HIS A 58 4.91 -8.38 -29.74
CA HIS A 58 3.69 -7.75 -29.27
C HIS A 58 3.80 -7.19 -27.85
N PHE A 59 4.54 -7.84 -26.95
CA PHE A 59 4.58 -7.54 -25.51
C PHE A 59 5.99 -7.18 -24.98
N GLY A 60 6.99 -7.11 -25.87
CA GLY A 60 8.38 -6.83 -25.48
C GLY A 60 8.94 -7.90 -24.51
N LYS A 61 9.73 -7.49 -23.55
CA LYS A 61 10.30 -8.40 -22.54
C LYS A 61 9.24 -9.20 -21.76
N PHE A 62 8.03 -8.69 -21.68
CA PHE A 62 6.94 -9.40 -21.02
C PHE A 62 6.42 -10.57 -21.88
N GLY A 63 6.54 -10.50 -23.20
CA GLY A 63 6.17 -11.60 -24.12
C GLY A 63 6.97 -12.87 -23.86
N TRP A 64 8.29 -12.76 -23.71
CA TRP A 64 9.14 -13.87 -23.30
C TRP A 64 8.66 -14.48 -21.98
N ARG A 65 8.35 -13.63 -21.02
CA ARG A 65 7.85 -14.07 -19.71
C ARG A 65 6.49 -14.76 -19.77
N LEU A 66 5.59 -14.27 -20.59
CA LEU A 66 4.28 -14.90 -20.81
C LEU A 66 4.44 -16.32 -21.35
N HIS A 67 5.36 -16.52 -22.32
CA HIS A 67 5.65 -17.81 -22.90
C HIS A 67 6.19 -18.82 -21.88
N GLU A 68 7.10 -18.40 -21.00
CA GLU A 68 7.63 -19.26 -19.92
C GLU A 68 6.55 -19.63 -18.91
N LEU A 69 5.83 -18.61 -18.40
CA LEU A 69 4.78 -18.81 -17.41
C LEU A 69 3.64 -19.71 -17.91
N ALA A 70 3.28 -19.60 -19.20
CA ALA A 70 2.28 -20.46 -19.82
C ALA A 70 2.70 -21.94 -19.81
N ARG A 71 3.98 -22.22 -19.86
CA ARG A 71 4.58 -23.58 -19.80
C ARG A 71 4.87 -24.04 -18.37
N GLY A 72 4.46 -23.27 -17.37
CA GLY A 72 4.72 -23.59 -15.97
C GLY A 72 6.15 -23.32 -15.51
N VAL A 73 6.94 -22.62 -16.31
CA VAL A 73 8.35 -22.28 -15.99
C VAL A 73 8.41 -20.93 -15.31
N ASP A 74 8.78 -20.92 -14.04
CA ASP A 74 9.08 -19.71 -13.28
C ASP A 74 10.38 -19.88 -12.52
N VAL A 75 11.46 -19.36 -13.10
CA VAL A 75 12.82 -19.44 -12.55
C VAL A 75 13.12 -18.38 -11.51
N ARG A 76 12.13 -17.54 -11.14
CA ARG A 76 12.36 -16.51 -10.13
C ARG A 76 12.57 -17.17 -8.76
N PRO A 77 13.67 -16.83 -8.08
CA PRO A 77 13.81 -17.22 -6.69
C PRO A 77 12.72 -16.53 -5.84
N VAL A 78 12.19 -17.23 -4.85
CA VAL A 78 11.42 -16.60 -3.78
C VAL A 78 12.42 -15.84 -2.92
N SER A 79 12.44 -14.50 -3.08
CA SER A 79 13.35 -13.62 -2.33
C SER A 79 12.54 -12.70 -1.46
N SER A 80 12.94 -12.57 -0.19
CA SER A 80 12.48 -11.55 0.74
C SER A 80 13.25 -10.22 0.60
N GLU A 81 14.30 -10.20 -0.23
CA GLU A 81 15.27 -9.09 -0.34
C GLU A 81 14.88 -8.01 -1.36
N GLY A 82 13.61 -7.93 -1.74
CA GLY A 82 13.16 -6.82 -2.58
C GLY A 82 13.37 -5.49 -1.86
N LEU A 83 14.21 -4.60 -2.41
CA LEU A 83 14.36 -3.23 -1.91
C LEU A 83 12.96 -2.60 -1.81
N ARG A 84 12.62 -2.12 -0.62
CA ARG A 84 11.35 -1.41 -0.40
C ARG A 84 11.32 -0.17 -1.27
N LYS A 85 10.31 -0.05 -2.12
CA LYS A 85 10.14 1.11 -3.00
C LYS A 85 9.28 2.21 -2.36
N SER A 86 8.45 1.86 -1.39
CA SER A 86 7.61 2.77 -0.64
C SER A 86 7.26 2.19 0.74
N VAL A 87 6.99 3.08 1.68
CA VAL A 87 6.38 2.78 2.98
C VAL A 87 5.08 3.55 3.06
N GLY A 88 3.98 2.87 3.41
CA GLY A 88 2.69 3.52 3.48
C GLY A 88 1.76 2.87 4.49
N ASN A 89 0.69 3.60 4.79
CA ASN A 89 -0.43 3.11 5.60
C ASN A 89 -1.74 3.61 5.00
N GLU A 90 -2.75 2.74 4.96
CA GLU A 90 -4.08 3.04 4.45
C GLU A 90 -5.12 2.61 5.48
N ARG A 91 -6.20 3.37 5.57
CA ARG A 91 -7.37 3.03 6.38
C ARG A 91 -8.62 3.05 5.52
N THR A 92 -9.37 1.96 5.55
CA THR A 92 -10.74 1.91 5.04
C THR A 92 -11.67 2.23 6.21
N PHE A 93 -12.58 3.18 6.01
CA PHE A 93 -13.55 3.56 7.03
C PHE A 93 -14.73 2.57 7.02
N PRO A 94 -15.32 2.24 8.19
CA PRO A 94 -16.51 1.41 8.26
C PRO A 94 -17.75 2.11 7.65
N GLU A 95 -17.83 3.43 7.83
CA GLU A 95 -18.81 4.32 7.21
C GLU A 95 -18.07 5.42 6.45
N ASP A 96 -18.61 5.87 5.31
CA ASP A 96 -17.96 6.88 4.49
C ASP A 96 -17.91 8.25 5.22
N VAL A 97 -16.75 8.90 5.21
CA VAL A 97 -16.48 10.15 5.93
C VAL A 97 -16.61 11.34 4.97
N GLY A 98 -17.51 12.27 5.27
CA GLY A 98 -17.72 13.50 4.48
C GLY A 98 -17.11 14.77 5.08
N GLU A 99 -16.51 14.70 6.26
CA GLU A 99 -16.00 15.84 7.00
C GLU A 99 -14.48 15.98 6.86
N LEU A 100 -14.04 17.12 6.31
CA LEU A 100 -12.61 17.39 6.11
C LEU A 100 -11.81 17.34 7.42
N GLN A 101 -12.41 17.78 8.53
CA GLN A 101 -11.73 17.76 9.84
C GLN A 101 -11.43 16.35 10.31
N ILE A 102 -12.36 15.41 10.14
CA ILE A 102 -12.16 14.01 10.49
C ILE A 102 -11.08 13.41 9.60
N LEU A 103 -11.17 13.63 8.27
CA LEU A 103 -10.15 13.17 7.32
C LEU A 103 -8.75 13.71 7.64
N SER A 104 -8.65 15.00 8.03
CA SER A 104 -7.37 15.60 8.42
C SER A 104 -6.80 14.97 9.70
N THR A 105 -7.65 14.65 10.67
CA THR A 105 -7.23 13.98 11.92
C THR A 105 -6.74 12.56 11.65
N GLU A 106 -7.47 11.79 10.83
CA GLU A 106 -7.05 10.46 10.41
C GLU A 106 -5.73 10.48 9.63
N LEU A 107 -5.58 11.47 8.74
CA LEU A 107 -4.38 11.69 7.96
C LEU A 107 -3.15 11.94 8.83
N LEU A 108 -3.32 12.68 9.95
CA LEU A 108 -2.27 12.90 10.93
C LEU A 108 -1.81 11.57 11.56
N GLY A 109 -2.75 10.73 11.98
CA GLY A 109 -2.44 9.42 12.53
C GLY A 109 -1.74 8.50 11.54
N LEU A 110 -2.18 8.48 10.29
CA LEU A 110 -1.54 7.71 9.22
C LEU A 110 -0.11 8.21 8.94
N SER A 111 0.10 9.53 8.96
CA SER A 111 1.42 10.15 8.73
C SER A 111 2.41 9.83 9.85
N ASP A 112 1.97 9.88 11.11
CA ASP A 112 2.79 9.49 12.26
C ASP A 112 3.19 8.01 12.19
N GLU A 113 2.27 7.11 11.81
CA GLU A 113 2.58 5.68 11.65
C GLU A 113 3.55 5.41 10.51
N VAL A 114 3.41 6.11 9.36
CA VAL A 114 4.35 6.00 8.23
C VAL A 114 5.72 6.50 8.64
N ALA A 115 5.80 7.65 9.31
CA ALA A 115 7.05 8.21 9.80
C ALA A 115 7.78 7.26 10.76
N ARG A 116 7.04 6.67 11.71
CA ARG A 116 7.58 5.69 12.64
C ARG A 116 8.14 4.46 11.91
N ARG A 117 7.43 3.95 10.89
CA ARG A 117 7.92 2.83 10.06
C ARG A 117 9.15 3.20 9.25
N LEU A 118 9.24 4.42 8.74
CA LEU A 118 10.44 4.92 8.06
C LEU A 118 11.63 4.87 9.01
N ARG A 119 11.51 5.48 10.21
CA ARG A 119 12.58 5.50 11.23
C ARG A 119 12.97 4.10 11.69
N SER A 120 12.01 3.18 11.89
CA SER A 120 12.31 1.81 12.31
C SER A 120 13.08 0.99 11.28
N HIS A 121 13.19 1.48 10.03
CA HIS A 121 13.96 0.89 8.95
C HIS A 121 15.10 1.80 8.48
N ASP A 122 15.40 2.84 9.24
CA ASP A 122 16.42 3.83 8.88
C ASP A 122 16.21 4.46 7.49
N LEU A 123 14.96 4.63 7.06
CA LEU A 123 14.59 5.17 5.75
C LEU A 123 14.14 6.62 5.86
N GLN A 124 14.55 7.42 4.89
CA GLN A 124 14.02 8.76 4.66
C GLN A 124 13.59 8.86 3.20
N GLY A 125 12.39 9.40 2.93
CA GLY A 125 11.88 9.55 1.57
C GLY A 125 11.43 10.98 1.28
N ARG A 126 11.35 11.34 0.01
CA ARG A 126 10.99 12.70 -0.38
C ARG A 126 9.72 12.80 -1.22
N VAL A 127 9.15 11.71 -1.68
CA VAL A 127 7.87 11.73 -2.41
C VAL A 127 6.76 11.28 -1.48
N VAL A 128 5.91 12.23 -1.10
CA VAL A 128 4.69 11.96 -0.32
C VAL A 128 3.52 11.79 -1.28
N THR A 129 2.79 10.69 -1.13
CA THR A 129 1.65 10.32 -1.96
C THR A 129 0.42 10.17 -1.09
N LEU A 130 -0.65 10.91 -1.42
CA LEU A 130 -1.99 10.74 -0.88
C LEU A 130 -2.78 9.81 -1.80
N LYS A 131 -3.50 8.85 -1.22
CA LYS A 131 -4.47 8.01 -1.89
C LYS A 131 -5.82 8.17 -1.21
N ILE A 132 -6.84 8.47 -1.98
CA ILE A 132 -8.22 8.59 -1.50
C ILE A 132 -9.14 7.75 -2.38
N ARG A 133 -10.14 7.12 -1.77
CA ARG A 133 -11.21 6.42 -2.48
C ARG A 133 -12.55 6.98 -2.03
N GLN A 134 -13.38 7.33 -2.98
CA GLN A 134 -14.72 7.86 -2.75
C GLN A 134 -15.75 6.73 -2.61
N THR A 135 -16.97 7.08 -2.25
CA THR A 135 -18.13 6.16 -2.09
C THR A 135 -18.41 5.35 -3.36
N ASP A 136 -18.22 5.94 -4.54
CA ASP A 136 -18.38 5.27 -5.84
C ASP A 136 -17.21 4.33 -6.22
N PHE A 137 -16.30 4.09 -5.28
CA PHE A 137 -15.05 3.33 -5.45
C PHE A 137 -14.03 3.96 -6.42
N SER A 138 -14.29 5.14 -6.95
CA SER A 138 -13.27 5.89 -7.68
C SER A 138 -12.07 6.19 -6.76
N THR A 139 -10.87 5.99 -7.29
CA THR A 139 -9.63 6.18 -6.53
C THR A 139 -8.81 7.29 -7.15
N VAL A 140 -8.46 8.26 -6.35
CA VAL A 140 -7.58 9.37 -6.73
C VAL A 140 -6.26 9.25 -5.98
N THR A 141 -5.16 9.42 -6.69
CA THR A 141 -3.82 9.44 -6.13
C THR A 141 -3.15 10.75 -6.50
N ARG A 142 -2.60 11.46 -5.51
CA ARG A 142 -1.83 12.69 -5.69
C ARG A 142 -0.51 12.58 -4.98
N ARG A 143 0.53 13.14 -5.57
CA ARG A 143 1.87 13.12 -4.99
C ARG A 143 2.53 14.48 -5.04
N ARG A 144 3.42 14.71 -4.08
CA ARG A 144 4.29 15.89 -4.04
C ARG A 144 5.70 15.46 -3.68
N THR A 145 6.68 15.97 -4.40
CA THR A 145 8.09 15.76 -4.10
C THR A 145 8.57 16.90 -3.21
N LEU A 146 9.20 16.55 -2.09
CA LEU A 146 9.85 17.47 -1.18
C LEU A 146 11.26 17.81 -1.69
N PRO A 147 11.82 18.95 -1.30
CA PRO A 147 13.21 19.28 -1.61
C PRO A 147 14.19 18.33 -0.90
N ASP A 148 13.88 17.95 0.33
CA ASP A 148 14.72 17.11 1.19
C ASP A 148 13.99 15.80 1.53
N HIS A 149 14.78 14.74 1.81
CA HIS A 149 14.25 13.50 2.37
C HIS A 149 13.81 13.71 3.82
N THR A 150 12.76 13.04 4.24
CA THR A 150 12.19 13.16 5.58
C THR A 150 11.68 11.80 6.11
N ASP A 151 11.68 11.66 7.42
CA ASP A 151 11.03 10.63 8.23
C ASP A 151 10.18 11.27 9.34
N ASP A 152 9.92 12.60 9.22
CA ASP A 152 9.13 13.36 10.19
C ASP A 152 7.63 13.31 9.86
N GLY A 153 6.82 12.88 10.85
CA GLY A 153 5.38 12.74 10.69
C GLY A 153 4.66 14.07 10.45
N GLY A 154 5.14 15.16 11.03
CA GLY A 154 4.59 16.50 10.83
C GLY A 154 4.76 16.97 9.39
N THR A 155 5.96 16.86 8.86
CA THR A 155 6.27 17.21 7.47
C THR A 155 5.45 16.38 6.47
N ILE A 156 5.34 15.06 6.70
CA ILE A 156 4.53 14.16 5.86
C ILE A 156 3.06 14.57 5.92
N TYR A 157 2.53 14.85 7.11
CA TYR A 157 1.15 15.29 7.32
C TYR A 157 0.86 16.61 6.59
N ASP A 158 1.72 17.60 6.74
CA ASP A 158 1.50 18.93 6.13
C ASP A 158 1.33 18.82 4.62
N VAL A 159 2.20 18.03 3.96
CA VAL A 159 2.10 17.79 2.52
C VAL A 159 0.84 17.02 2.16
N ALA A 160 0.56 15.93 2.86
CA ALA A 160 -0.60 15.10 2.60
C ALA A 160 -1.92 15.86 2.84
N ASN A 161 -1.97 16.71 3.87
CA ASN A 161 -3.14 17.55 4.20
C ASN A 161 -3.39 18.63 3.14
N VAL A 162 -2.33 19.25 2.57
CA VAL A 162 -2.47 20.17 1.44
C VAL A 162 -3.07 19.44 0.23
N LEU A 163 -2.58 18.23 -0.09
CA LEU A 163 -3.12 17.42 -1.18
C LEU A 163 -4.57 17.04 -0.92
N MET A 164 -4.91 16.64 0.32
CA MET A 164 -6.29 16.31 0.71
C MET A 164 -7.23 17.51 0.55
N ARG A 165 -6.85 18.68 1.03
CA ARG A 165 -7.65 19.91 0.90
C ARG A 165 -7.91 20.29 -0.56
N THR A 166 -6.96 20.05 -1.45
CA THR A 166 -7.10 20.32 -2.90
C THR A 166 -8.11 19.37 -3.56
N GLU A 167 -8.14 18.10 -3.14
CA GLU A 167 -9.02 17.07 -3.71
C GLU A 167 -10.38 16.97 -3.00
N PHE A 168 -10.51 17.53 -1.81
CA PHE A 168 -11.75 17.48 -1.03
C PHE A 168 -12.90 18.15 -1.77
N ARG A 169 -14.05 17.48 -1.80
CA ARG A 169 -15.31 17.99 -2.34
C ARG A 169 -16.39 17.85 -1.29
N PRO A 170 -17.00 18.97 -0.86
CA PRO A 170 -18.13 18.93 0.06
C PRO A 170 -19.28 18.07 -0.49
N GLY A 171 -19.90 17.28 0.37
CA GLY A 171 -21.01 16.40 0.00
C GLY A 171 -20.60 15.04 -0.59
N ILE A 172 -19.31 14.79 -0.80
CA ILE A 172 -18.81 13.48 -1.21
C ILE A 172 -18.29 12.73 0.02
N GLY A 173 -18.69 11.46 0.16
CA GLY A 173 -18.15 10.55 1.15
C GLY A 173 -16.82 9.92 0.70
N TYR A 174 -15.90 9.76 1.63
CA TYR A 174 -14.59 9.13 1.41
C TYR A 174 -14.52 7.82 2.19
N ARG A 175 -14.24 6.74 1.46
CA ARG A 175 -14.23 5.38 1.97
C ARG A 175 -12.84 4.91 2.42
N LEU A 176 -11.79 5.43 1.80
CA LEU A 176 -10.41 5.07 2.10
C LEU A 176 -9.51 6.29 2.03
N LEU A 177 -8.61 6.35 2.98
CA LEU A 177 -7.55 7.33 3.06
C LEU A 177 -6.21 6.62 3.25
N GLY A 178 -5.17 7.03 2.52
CA GLY A 178 -3.84 6.46 2.61
C GLY A 178 -2.73 7.46 2.37
N VAL A 179 -1.61 7.24 3.05
CA VAL A 179 -0.37 8.01 2.89
C VAL A 179 0.77 7.04 2.58
N HIS A 180 1.57 7.38 1.59
CA HIS A 180 2.77 6.63 1.21
C HIS A 180 3.94 7.58 1.04
N VAL A 181 5.11 7.12 1.44
CA VAL A 181 6.39 7.81 1.21
C VAL A 181 7.28 6.92 0.37
N SER A 182 7.91 7.49 -0.63
CA SER A 182 8.80 6.80 -1.57
C SER A 182 9.97 7.69 -1.98
N ASP A 183 10.80 7.20 -2.90
CA ASP A 183 12.04 7.86 -3.32
C ASP A 183 12.96 8.04 -2.12
N PHE A 184 13.46 6.90 -1.63
CA PHE A 184 14.31 6.84 -0.47
C PHE A 184 15.73 7.31 -0.79
N ALA A 185 16.37 7.95 0.19
CA ALA A 185 17.79 8.30 0.10
C ALA A 185 18.61 7.01 -0.10
N ALA A 186 19.60 7.06 -1.00
CA ALA A 186 20.56 5.98 -1.12
C ALA A 186 21.37 5.87 0.20
N GLU A 187 21.73 4.64 0.58
CA GLU A 187 22.45 4.38 1.84
C GLU A 187 23.74 5.21 1.99
N ASP A 188 24.42 5.51 0.86
CA ASP A 188 25.65 6.30 0.82
C ASP A 188 25.44 7.82 0.87
N VAL A 189 24.19 8.30 0.76
CA VAL A 189 23.85 9.74 0.72
C VAL A 189 23.03 10.13 1.95
N ARG A 190 23.44 9.70 3.14
CA ARG A 190 23.02 10.39 4.37
C ARG A 190 23.79 11.72 4.43
N GLN A 191 23.25 12.72 3.75
CA GLN A 191 23.68 14.08 3.97
C GLN A 191 23.36 14.41 5.43
N LEU A 192 24.37 14.35 6.29
CA LEU A 192 24.28 14.88 7.64
C LEU A 192 23.88 16.34 7.47
N LYS A 193 22.60 16.67 7.70
CA LYS A 193 22.20 18.06 7.81
C LYS A 193 23.04 18.62 8.95
N MET A 194 24.01 19.46 8.58
CA MET A 194 24.75 20.21 9.61
C MET A 194 23.71 21.03 10.39
N PRO A 195 23.62 20.88 11.72
CA PRO A 195 22.60 21.53 12.53
C PRO A 195 22.87 23.02 12.71
N LEU A 196 23.12 23.73 11.61
CA LEU A 196 23.39 25.18 11.67
C LEU A 196 22.08 25.97 11.81
N PHE A 197 20.95 25.47 11.32
CA PHE A 197 19.65 26.14 11.46
C PHE A 197 18.50 25.12 11.34
N GLY A 198 17.94 24.67 12.48
CA GLY A 198 16.62 24.07 12.54
C GLY A 198 16.55 22.53 12.55
N ASP A 199 15.71 22.05 13.41
CA ASP A 199 15.10 20.72 13.57
C ASP A 199 15.78 19.65 14.43
N ASP A 200 16.74 20.01 15.26
CA ASP A 200 17.15 19.12 16.35
C ASP A 200 16.00 18.81 17.34
N ARG A 201 15.02 19.71 17.46
CA ARG A 201 13.85 19.52 18.36
C ARG A 201 12.90 18.43 17.86
N SER A 202 12.57 18.41 16.55
CA SER A 202 11.68 17.39 15.96
C SER A 202 12.33 16.01 16.04
N ASN A 203 13.60 15.91 15.68
CA ASN A 203 14.35 14.66 15.74
C ASN A 203 14.46 14.11 17.17
N ARG A 204 14.76 14.97 18.15
CA ARG A 204 14.79 14.58 19.57
C ARG A 204 13.43 14.15 20.08
N LEU A 205 12.36 14.84 19.68
CA LEU A 205 10.99 14.47 20.06
C LEU A 205 10.63 13.11 19.47
N ASN A 206 10.89 12.90 18.18
CA ASN A 206 10.62 11.63 17.50
C ASN A 206 11.40 10.48 18.15
N ALA A 207 12.67 10.67 18.45
CA ALA A 207 13.49 9.66 19.13
C ALA A 207 12.97 9.35 20.56
N ALA A 208 12.52 10.36 21.31
CA ALA A 208 11.94 10.17 22.62
C ALA A 208 10.61 9.40 22.56
N VAL A 209 9.74 9.73 21.61
CA VAL A 209 8.46 9.03 21.38
C VAL A 209 8.72 7.58 20.99
N ASP A 210 9.60 7.34 20.02
CA ASP A 210 9.95 5.99 19.57
C ASP A 210 10.56 5.15 20.70
N GLY A 211 11.40 5.74 21.56
CA GLY A 211 11.97 5.09 22.74
C GLY A 211 10.91 4.71 23.79
N LEU A 212 9.92 5.57 23.99
CA LEU A 212 8.81 5.30 24.93
C LEU A 212 7.87 4.22 24.36
N GLU A 213 7.53 4.27 23.08
CA GLU A 213 6.72 3.21 22.44
C GLU A 213 7.44 1.86 22.41
N SER A 214 8.75 1.85 22.23
CA SER A 214 9.55 0.62 22.33
C SER A 214 9.50 0.01 23.74
N LYS A 215 9.47 0.85 24.79
CA LYS A 215 9.46 0.40 26.19
C LYS A 215 8.07 0.02 26.70
N PHE A 216 7.04 0.78 26.33
CA PHE A 216 5.68 0.68 26.87
C PHE A 216 4.65 0.15 25.88
N GLY A 217 5.04 -0.15 24.65
CA GLY A 217 4.17 -0.65 23.58
C GLY A 217 3.61 0.45 22.70
N LYS A 218 3.18 0.04 21.51
CA LYS A 218 2.59 0.93 20.50
C LYS A 218 1.37 1.67 21.05
N GLY A 219 1.31 2.98 20.78
CA GLY A 219 0.18 3.83 21.16
C GLY A 219 0.19 4.25 22.63
N SER A 220 1.28 3.97 23.38
CA SER A 220 1.47 4.49 24.76
C SER A 220 1.55 6.02 24.79
N ILE A 221 1.97 6.63 23.67
CA ILE A 221 1.95 8.08 23.48
C ILE A 221 1.21 8.38 22.18
N ARG A 222 0.31 9.37 22.22
CA ARG A 222 -0.42 9.87 21.06
C ARG A 222 -0.52 11.39 21.13
N ARG A 223 -0.66 12.02 19.97
CA ARG A 223 -0.99 13.45 19.91
C ARG A 223 -2.38 13.67 20.50
N ALA A 224 -2.56 14.74 21.27
CA ALA A 224 -3.84 15.06 21.92
C ALA A 224 -5.01 15.10 20.93
N THR A 225 -4.79 15.67 19.75
CA THR A 225 -5.78 15.72 18.65
C THR A 225 -6.28 14.35 18.19
N LEU A 226 -5.50 13.30 18.36
CA LEU A 226 -5.89 11.93 18.00
C LEU A 226 -6.72 11.23 19.08
N PHE A 227 -6.75 11.75 20.31
CA PHE A 227 -7.60 11.23 21.40
C PHE A 227 -9.07 11.56 21.19
N GLU A 228 -9.37 12.76 20.69
CA GLU A 228 -10.76 13.19 20.49
C GLU A 228 -11.47 12.41 19.35
N SER A 229 -10.73 11.98 18.33
CA SER A 229 -11.30 11.21 17.22
C SER A 229 -11.70 9.80 17.65
N VAL A 230 -10.93 9.16 18.51
CA VAL A 230 -11.22 7.82 19.05
C VAL A 230 -12.42 7.87 20.00
N ALA A 231 -12.54 8.92 20.82
CA ALA A 231 -13.66 9.11 21.73
C ALA A 231 -14.98 9.34 20.98
N ARG A 232 -14.99 10.11 19.88
CA ARG A 232 -16.18 10.29 19.03
C ARG A 232 -16.62 9.00 18.36
N CYS A 233 -15.69 8.25 17.78
CA CYS A 233 -15.99 6.96 17.15
C CYS A 233 -16.55 5.95 18.15
N ALA A 234 -16.03 5.94 19.39
CA ALA A 234 -16.52 5.05 20.45
C ALA A 234 -17.90 5.47 20.98
N SER A 235 -18.19 6.77 21.12
CA SER A 235 -19.49 7.28 21.57
C SER A 235 -20.60 7.08 20.54
N GLU A 236 -20.30 7.21 19.25
CA GLU A 236 -21.29 6.96 18.18
C GLU A 236 -21.65 5.47 18.05
N ILE A 237 -20.70 4.57 18.29
CA ILE A 237 -20.97 3.12 18.34
C ILE A 237 -21.84 2.77 19.54
N SER A 238 -21.61 3.37 20.72
CA SER A 238 -22.42 3.15 21.92
C SER A 238 -23.84 3.65 21.76
N THR A 239 -24.04 4.82 21.15
CA THR A 239 -25.37 5.41 20.95
C THR A 239 -26.22 4.64 19.93
N LYS A 240 -25.60 4.02 18.92
CA LYS A 240 -26.33 3.16 17.95
C LYS A 240 -26.73 1.81 18.52
N GLN A 241 -26.03 1.28 19.51
CA GLN A 241 -26.42 0.02 20.19
C GLN A 241 -27.62 0.22 21.12
N ASP A 242 -27.76 1.37 21.76
CA ASP A 242 -28.89 1.65 22.66
C ASP A 242 -30.24 1.87 21.91
N VAL A 243 -30.19 2.40 20.67
CA VAL A 243 -31.40 2.62 19.86
C VAL A 243 -31.98 1.33 19.26
N SER A 244 -31.19 0.27 19.15
CA SER A 244 -31.67 -1.02 18.59
C SER A 244 -32.45 -1.91 19.57
N TRP A 245 -32.49 -1.55 20.86
CA TRP A 245 -33.21 -2.30 21.91
C TRP A 245 -34.66 -1.83 22.09
N GLU A 246 -34.98 -0.56 21.86
CA GLU A 246 -36.32 -0.02 22.04
C GLU A 246 -37.30 -0.31 20.88
N ALA A 247 -36.83 -0.84 19.74
CA ALA A 247 -37.66 -1.12 18.57
C ALA A 247 -38.21 -2.54 18.49
N ARG A 248 -38.08 -3.37 19.56
CA ARG A 248 -38.67 -4.70 19.67
C ARG A 248 -39.33 -4.93 21.04
N GLY A 249 -40.31 -4.13 21.34
CA GLY A 249 -41.27 -4.34 22.39
C GLY A 249 -42.68 -4.39 21.81
#